data_d3421aecfdc20dcd458cc41dcd890fa4
#
_entry.id   d3421aecfdc20dcd458cc41dcd890fa4
#
_cell.length_a   1.000
_cell.length_b   1.000
_cell.length_c   1.000
_cell.angle_alpha   90.00
_cell.angle_beta   90.00
_cell.angle_gamma   90.00
#
_symmetry.space_group_name_H-M   'P 1'
#
loop_
_entity.id
_entity.type
_entity.pdbx_description
1 polymer ?
#
loop_
_entity_poly.entity_id
_entity_poly.type
_entity_poly.pdbx_seq_one_letter_code
_entity_poly.pdbx_strand_id
1 'polypeptide(L)'
;MPSPRPAASFPSFAPLIGWLGVFLTGSDTSSNALFSSMQRTTATAVGIPPELAVASNAVGGVTGKMISPQSISVATSATNMVGQEGNLFRFALGHSIALTLILCVLVYCQAGFLSWMLP
;
A
#
# COMPACT_ATOMS: atom_id res chain seq x y z
N MET A 1 16.77 18.73 16.81
CA MET A 1 16.19 18.41 16.24
C MET A 1 16.45 17.70 15.29
N PRO A 2 16.11 17.09 15.15
CA PRO A 2 16.42 16.16 14.36
C PRO A 2 16.30 16.42 13.00
N SER A 3 16.99 15.90 12.37
CA SER A 3 16.98 16.07 11.13
C SER A 3 16.01 15.34 10.48
N PRO A 4 15.69 15.43 9.49
CA PRO A 4 14.73 14.86 8.88
C PRO A 4 15.01 14.05 8.10
N ARG A 5 14.76 13.85 7.36
CA ARG A 5 14.96 13.27 7.09
C ARG A 5 14.52 12.19 6.40
N PRO A 6 15.16 11.10 6.12
CA PRO A 6 14.62 9.91 5.52
C PRO A 6 13.55 9.33 6.44
N ALA A 7 13.73 9.49 7.73
CA ALA A 7 12.76 9.03 8.69
C ALA A 7 11.41 9.70 8.51
N ALA A 8 11.40 10.97 8.14
CA ALA A 8 10.15 11.70 7.98
C ALA A 8 9.37 11.25 6.74
N SER A 9 10.08 10.69 5.75
CA SER A 9 9.44 10.25 4.50
C SER A 9 8.92 8.82 4.55
N PHE A 10 9.44 8.00 5.46
CA PHE A 10 9.09 6.59 5.48
C PHE A 10 7.57 6.34 5.57
N PRO A 11 6.80 7.06 6.41
CA PRO A 11 5.37 6.77 6.50
C PRO A 11 4.65 6.92 5.17
N SER A 12 5.08 7.86 4.32
CA SER A 12 4.41 8.04 3.04
C SER A 12 4.80 6.95 2.04
N PHE A 13 5.90 6.22 2.25
CA PHE A 13 6.29 5.13 1.38
C PHE A 13 5.74 3.78 1.83
N ALA A 14 5.35 3.65 3.09
CA ALA A 14 4.89 2.37 3.61
C ALA A 14 3.69 1.80 2.83
N PRO A 15 2.65 2.58 2.49
CA PRO A 15 1.56 2.05 1.69
C PRO A 15 2.01 1.62 0.29
N LEU A 16 3.03 2.27 -0.28
CA LEU A 16 3.52 1.90 -1.60
C LEU A 16 4.16 0.52 -1.58
N ILE A 17 4.83 0.16 -0.52
CA ILE A 17 5.42 -1.17 -0.38
C ILE A 17 4.30 -2.22 -0.35
N GLY A 18 3.24 -1.97 0.40
CA GLY A 18 2.10 -2.87 0.43
C GLY A 18 1.40 -2.95 -0.92
N TRP A 19 1.25 -1.81 -1.59
CA TRP A 19 0.66 -1.73 -2.92
C TRP A 19 1.43 -2.60 -3.91
N LEU A 20 2.75 -2.46 -3.96
CA LEU A 20 3.59 -3.28 -4.83
C LEU A 20 3.55 -4.75 -4.44
N GLY A 21 3.55 -5.03 -3.14
CA GLY A 21 3.52 -6.41 -2.67
C GLY A 21 2.29 -7.14 -3.13
N VAL A 22 1.12 -6.52 -3.05
CA VAL A 22 -0.11 -7.14 -3.50
C VAL A 22 -0.17 -7.20 -5.03
N PHE A 23 0.31 -6.16 -5.70
CA PHE A 23 0.36 -6.19 -7.15
C PHE A 23 1.15 -7.42 -7.62
N LEU A 24 2.29 -7.70 -7.00
CA LEU A 24 3.14 -8.79 -7.41
C LEU A 24 2.61 -10.16 -6.97
N THR A 25 2.08 -10.27 -5.76
CA THR A 25 1.63 -11.55 -5.23
C THR A 25 0.18 -11.85 -5.53
N GLY A 26 -0.62 -10.83 -5.77
CA GLY A 26 -2.07 -10.98 -5.94
C GLY A 26 -2.80 -11.23 -4.64
N SER A 27 -2.14 -11.13 -3.50
CA SER A 27 -2.72 -11.48 -2.20
C SER A 27 -2.27 -10.52 -1.13
N ASP A 28 -3.23 -9.85 -0.50
CA ASP A 28 -2.93 -8.96 0.61
C ASP A 28 -2.34 -9.74 1.80
N THR A 29 -2.86 -10.94 2.04
CA THR A 29 -2.34 -11.80 3.10
C THR A 29 -0.86 -12.14 2.86
N SER A 30 -0.51 -12.51 1.63
CA SER A 30 0.88 -12.82 1.29
C SER A 30 1.78 -11.61 1.41
N SER A 31 1.29 -10.46 0.94
CA SER A 31 2.05 -9.21 1.03
C SER A 31 2.32 -8.86 2.50
N ASN A 32 1.31 -8.99 3.35
CA ASN A 32 1.48 -8.72 4.76
C ASN A 32 2.45 -9.70 5.40
N ALA A 33 2.37 -10.96 5.04
CA ALA A 33 3.28 -11.97 5.59
C ALA A 33 4.74 -11.69 5.19
N LEU A 34 4.95 -11.19 3.96
CA LEU A 34 6.30 -10.93 3.48
C LEU A 34 6.89 -9.63 4.01
N PHE A 35 6.08 -8.59 4.10
CA PHE A 35 6.61 -7.25 4.30
C PHE A 35 6.30 -6.63 5.65
N SER A 36 5.33 -7.15 6.41
CA SER A 36 4.96 -6.51 7.67
C SER A 36 6.12 -6.50 8.68
N SER A 37 6.84 -7.61 8.76
CA SER A 37 7.99 -7.68 9.67
C SER A 37 9.07 -6.68 9.26
N MET A 38 9.34 -6.57 7.96
CA MET A 38 10.32 -5.62 7.45
C MET A 38 9.89 -4.20 7.76
N GLN A 39 8.62 -3.87 7.51
CA GLN A 39 8.12 -2.53 7.77
C GLN A 39 8.13 -2.20 9.25
N ARG A 40 7.80 -3.17 10.09
CA ARG A 40 7.83 -2.99 11.53
C ARG A 40 9.25 -2.70 12.02
N THR A 41 10.22 -3.48 11.53
CA THR A 41 11.61 -3.29 11.90
C THR A 41 12.13 -1.92 11.45
N THR A 42 11.80 -1.54 10.21
CA THR A 42 12.22 -0.25 9.68
C THR A 42 11.61 0.90 10.48
N ALA A 43 10.31 0.80 10.78
CA ALA A 43 9.63 1.85 11.53
C ALA A 43 10.26 2.03 12.91
N THR A 44 10.57 0.92 13.57
CA THR A 44 11.22 0.98 14.88
C THR A 44 12.58 1.66 14.77
N ALA A 45 13.35 1.34 13.73
CA ALA A 45 14.67 1.90 13.54
C ALA A 45 14.63 3.40 13.28
N VAL A 46 13.60 3.90 12.60
CA VAL A 46 13.52 5.33 12.27
C VAL A 46 12.63 6.11 13.23
N GLY A 47 12.10 5.47 14.26
CA GLY A 47 11.35 6.17 15.30
C GLY A 47 9.89 6.41 14.99
N ILE A 48 9.29 5.63 14.10
CA ILE A 48 7.89 5.74 13.73
C ILE A 48 7.13 4.59 14.39
N PRO A 49 5.85 4.79 14.77
CA PRO A 49 5.09 3.71 15.38
C PRO A 49 5.04 2.48 14.48
N PRO A 50 5.48 1.31 14.95
CA PRO A 50 5.47 0.11 14.12
C PRO A 50 4.06 -0.29 13.68
N GLU A 51 3.07 -0.04 14.51
CA GLU A 51 1.68 -0.35 14.16
C GLU A 51 1.23 0.40 12.93
N LEU A 52 1.65 1.66 12.80
CA LEU A 52 1.30 2.46 11.64
C LEU A 52 1.91 1.87 10.37
N ALA A 53 3.16 1.44 10.43
CA ALA A 53 3.82 0.86 9.27
C ALA A 53 3.14 -0.43 8.82
N VAL A 54 2.78 -1.29 9.77
CA VAL A 54 2.11 -2.55 9.45
C VAL A 54 0.72 -2.30 8.88
N ALA A 55 -0.03 -1.39 9.49
CA ALA A 55 -1.34 -1.02 8.99
C ALA A 55 -1.25 -0.41 7.59
N SER A 56 -0.23 0.40 7.34
CA SER A 56 -0.03 1.03 6.03
C SER A 56 0.24 -0.02 4.96
N ASN A 57 1.00 -1.06 5.29
CA ASN A 57 1.22 -2.15 4.36
C ASN A 57 -0.10 -2.82 3.98
N ALA A 58 -0.96 -3.05 4.96
CA ALA A 58 -2.24 -3.71 4.72
C ALA A 58 -3.16 -2.85 3.85
N VAL A 59 -3.31 -1.56 4.18
CA VAL A 59 -4.23 -0.71 3.41
C VAL A 59 -3.68 -0.40 2.01
N GLY A 60 -2.37 -0.25 1.88
CA GLY A 60 -1.77 -0.08 0.56
C GLY A 60 -2.00 -1.30 -0.32
N GLY A 61 -1.98 -2.48 0.31
CA GLY A 61 -2.27 -3.71 -0.40
C GLY A 61 -3.67 -3.74 -0.99
N VAL A 62 -4.64 -3.15 -0.31
CA VAL A 62 -6.01 -3.11 -0.82
C VAL A 62 -6.07 -2.42 -2.18
N THR A 63 -5.41 -1.27 -2.33
CA THR A 63 -5.41 -0.58 -3.62
C THR A 63 -4.57 -1.30 -4.66
N GLY A 64 -3.52 -2.02 -4.23
CA GLY A 64 -2.73 -2.84 -5.14
C GLY A 64 -3.51 -4.04 -5.68
N LYS A 65 -4.45 -4.54 -4.91
CA LYS A 65 -5.28 -5.65 -5.34
C LYS A 65 -6.10 -5.29 -6.57
N MET A 66 -6.49 -4.02 -6.71
CA MET A 66 -7.28 -3.56 -7.85
C MET A 66 -6.61 -3.86 -9.19
N ILE A 67 -5.29 -3.80 -9.21
CA ILE A 67 -4.55 -3.95 -10.47
C ILE A 67 -3.73 -5.23 -10.53
N SER A 68 -3.88 -6.12 -9.55
CA SER A 68 -3.11 -7.35 -9.59
C SER A 68 -3.56 -8.19 -10.80
N PRO A 69 -2.63 -8.87 -11.46
CA PRO A 69 -3.00 -9.71 -12.61
C PRO A 69 -4.09 -10.73 -12.27
N GLN A 70 -4.05 -11.27 -11.05
CA GLN A 70 -5.05 -12.22 -10.61
C GLN A 70 -6.45 -11.59 -10.59
N SER A 71 -6.58 -10.40 -10.01
CA SER A 71 -7.87 -9.72 -9.94
C SER A 71 -8.38 -9.33 -11.31
N ILE A 72 -7.51 -8.83 -12.17
CA ILE A 72 -7.87 -8.44 -13.52
C ILE A 72 -8.36 -9.67 -14.30
N SER A 73 -7.67 -10.78 -14.18
CA SER A 73 -8.04 -12.01 -14.87
C SER A 73 -9.41 -12.52 -14.43
N VAL A 74 -9.67 -12.51 -13.12
CA VAL A 74 -10.96 -12.94 -12.59
C VAL A 74 -12.07 -12.01 -13.06
N ALA A 75 -11.82 -10.70 -13.04
CA ALA A 75 -12.82 -9.73 -13.43
C ALA A 75 -13.19 -9.84 -14.91
N THR A 76 -12.21 -10.02 -15.78
CA THR A 76 -12.49 -10.14 -17.22
C THR A 76 -13.21 -11.44 -17.53
N SER A 77 -12.89 -12.51 -16.82
CA SER A 77 -13.59 -13.78 -16.99
C SER A 77 -15.04 -13.69 -16.56
N ALA A 78 -15.29 -13.01 -15.44
CA ALA A 78 -16.63 -12.89 -14.88
C ALA A 78 -17.54 -12.00 -15.71
N THR A 79 -16.97 -11.03 -16.46
CA THR A 79 -17.76 -10.04 -17.20
C THR A 79 -17.71 -10.25 -18.71
N ASN A 80 -17.16 -11.37 -19.17
CA ASN A 80 -17.01 -11.66 -20.59
C ASN A 80 -16.14 -10.65 -21.32
N MET A 81 -15.10 -10.14 -20.64
CA MET A 81 -14.16 -9.20 -21.22
C MET A 81 -12.81 -9.84 -21.47
N VAL A 82 -12.81 -11.16 -21.69
CA VAL A 82 -11.55 -11.87 -21.95
C VAL A 82 -10.90 -11.26 -23.19
N GLY A 83 -9.61 -10.98 -23.09
CA GLY A 83 -8.89 -10.29 -24.14
C GLY A 83 -8.77 -8.79 -23.92
N GLN A 84 -9.48 -8.25 -22.95
CA GLN A 84 -9.43 -6.81 -22.65
C GLN A 84 -8.75 -6.51 -21.32
N GLU A 85 -7.91 -7.44 -20.86
CA GLU A 85 -7.22 -7.28 -19.59
C GLU A 85 -6.39 -6.01 -19.54
N GLY A 86 -5.72 -5.68 -20.65
CA GLY A 86 -4.91 -4.46 -20.71
C GLY A 86 -5.75 -3.19 -20.56
N ASN A 87 -6.95 -3.17 -21.15
CA ASN A 87 -7.82 -2.01 -21.05
C ASN A 87 -8.32 -1.85 -19.62
N LEU A 88 -8.73 -2.94 -18.99
CA LEU A 88 -9.18 -2.90 -17.62
C LEU A 88 -8.06 -2.49 -16.68
N PHE A 89 -6.85 -3.00 -16.92
CA PHE A 89 -5.69 -2.63 -16.12
C PHE A 89 -5.42 -1.13 -16.21
N ARG A 90 -5.46 -0.56 -17.41
CA ARG A 90 -5.21 0.88 -17.56
C ARG A 90 -6.25 1.71 -16.83
N PHE A 91 -7.51 1.29 -16.91
CA PHE A 91 -8.59 2.00 -16.23
C PHE A 91 -8.40 1.93 -14.72
N ALA A 92 -8.12 0.74 -14.20
CA ALA A 92 -7.96 0.55 -12.77
C ALA A 92 -6.67 1.16 -12.24
N LEU A 93 -5.62 1.22 -13.06
CA LEU A 93 -4.33 1.72 -12.62
C LEU A 93 -4.41 3.17 -12.17
N GLY A 94 -5.10 4.02 -12.93
CA GLY A 94 -5.24 5.42 -12.55
C GLY A 94 -5.94 5.56 -11.21
N HIS A 95 -7.01 4.80 -11.00
CA HIS A 95 -7.74 4.83 -9.73
C HIS A 95 -6.89 4.28 -8.57
N SER A 96 -6.17 3.19 -8.84
CA SER A 96 -5.32 2.58 -7.83
C SER A 96 -4.23 3.55 -7.37
N ILE A 97 -3.57 4.22 -8.33
CA ILE A 97 -2.53 5.18 -8.01
C ILE A 97 -3.10 6.35 -7.21
N ALA A 98 -4.26 6.87 -7.64
CA ALA A 98 -4.88 8.00 -6.94
C ALA A 98 -5.21 7.64 -5.49
N LEU A 99 -5.82 6.47 -5.27
CA LEU A 99 -6.16 6.03 -3.93
C LEU A 99 -4.92 5.79 -3.08
N THR A 100 -3.87 5.22 -3.67
CA THR A 100 -2.64 4.96 -2.94
C THR A 100 -1.96 6.26 -2.54
N LEU A 101 -1.98 7.26 -3.41
CA LEU A 101 -1.42 8.57 -3.06
C LEU A 101 -2.20 9.23 -1.92
N ILE A 102 -3.53 9.09 -1.93
CA ILE A 102 -4.34 9.59 -0.82
C ILE A 102 -3.96 8.88 0.48
N LEU A 103 -3.77 7.56 0.42
CA LEU A 103 -3.36 6.80 1.60
C LEU A 103 -1.97 7.21 2.09
N CYS A 104 -1.05 7.49 1.17
CA CYS A 104 0.28 7.95 1.54
C CYS A 104 0.22 9.27 2.30
N VAL A 105 -0.59 10.20 1.81
CA VAL A 105 -0.77 11.48 2.49
C VAL A 105 -1.41 11.28 3.86
N LEU A 106 -2.42 10.42 3.94
CA LEU A 106 -3.09 10.15 5.20
C LEU A 106 -2.14 9.54 6.23
N VAL A 107 -1.34 8.57 5.81
CA VAL A 107 -0.38 7.93 6.71
C VAL A 107 0.66 8.93 7.19
N TYR A 108 1.14 9.78 6.29
CA TYR A 108 2.10 10.81 6.65
C TYR A 108 1.51 11.74 7.71
N CYS A 109 0.24 12.13 7.53
CA CYS A 109 -0.44 12.97 8.51
C CYS A 109 -0.62 12.25 9.85
N GLN A 110 -0.95 10.96 9.81
CA GLN A 110 -1.12 10.19 11.04
C GLN A 110 0.19 10.04 11.81
N ALA A 111 1.30 9.96 11.10
CA ALA A 111 2.61 9.88 11.76
C ALA A 111 3.00 11.21 12.39
N GLY A 112 2.43 12.31 11.87
CA GLY A 112 2.72 13.65 12.34
C GLY A 112 1.62 14.19 13.24
N PHE A 113 0.93 15.22 12.76
CA PHE A 113 0.00 15.94 13.64
C PHE A 113 -1.29 15.18 13.95
N LEU A 114 -1.57 14.11 13.24
CA LEU A 114 -2.73 13.27 13.57
C LEU A 114 -2.33 12.05 14.39
N SER A 115 -1.19 12.09 15.03
CA SER A 115 -0.71 10.95 15.81
C SER A 115 -1.65 10.56 16.95
N TRP A 116 -2.56 11.46 17.35
CA TRP A 116 -3.54 11.15 18.37
C TRP A 116 -4.51 10.05 17.92
N MET A 117 -4.56 9.75 16.64
CA MET A 117 -5.41 8.67 16.13
C MET A 117 -4.79 7.29 16.31
N LEU A 118 -3.51 7.24 16.66
CA LEU A 118 -2.81 5.96 16.79
C LEU A 118 -2.97 5.42 18.21
N PRO A 119 -2.94 4.08 18.35
CA PRO A 119 -3.05 3.47 19.68
C PRO A 119 -1.85 3.76 20.56
#